data_85094d503bdd49383f77cacb30329231
#
_entry.id   85094d503bdd49383f77cacb30329231
#
_cell.length_a   1.000
_cell.length_b   1.000
_cell.length_c   1.000
_cell.angle_alpha   90.00
_cell.angle_beta   90.00
_cell.angle_gamma   90.00
#
_symmetry.space_group_name_H-M   'P 1'
#
loop_
_entity.id
_entity.type
_entity.pdbx_description
1 polymer ?
#
loop_
_entity_poly.entity_id
_entity_poly.type
_entity_poly.pdbx_seq_one_letter_code
_entity_poly.pdbx_strand_id
1 'polypeptide(L)'
;LPLIDDSNYAIQKYHFNQKAAYTFASRFYLFYGEWEKAIECANVVLGSAPADLLRDYDALKELPKDEKVVTVQYNSTNNKNNLLVHTGYSALGIYIGPYYTGKRHTHGHALMVSEVLNLAPWGQAKEISMKNTDAYNFYKLQPYKYTAANLDFVMFPRIPYLFEYTDPVAQTGYHRTNLAVITADEALLNRAEAN
;
A
#
# COMPACT_ATOMS: atom_id res chain seq x y z
N LEU A 1 9.20 22.13 -10.16
CA LEU A 1 9.63 21.11 -9.20
C LEU A 1 10.87 21.52 -8.40
N PRO A 2 11.90 22.17 -8.98
CA PRO A 2 13.10 22.57 -8.22
C PRO A 2 12.84 23.65 -7.14
N LEU A 3 11.66 24.25 -7.10
CA LEU A 3 11.27 25.23 -6.08
C LEU A 3 10.69 24.61 -4.80
N ILE A 4 10.54 23.31 -4.77
CA ILE A 4 10.05 22.62 -3.57
C ILE A 4 11.23 22.50 -2.60
N ASP A 5 11.06 23.08 -1.42
CA ASP A 5 12.04 23.02 -0.34
C ASP A 5 11.49 22.16 0.81
N ASP A 6 11.96 20.94 0.85
CA ASP A 6 11.53 19.93 1.84
C ASP A 6 11.98 20.28 3.26
N SER A 7 12.95 21.19 3.44
CA SER A 7 13.45 21.60 4.76
C SER A 7 12.41 22.36 5.57
N ASN A 8 11.40 22.91 4.93
CA ASN A 8 10.30 23.62 5.58
C ASN A 8 9.35 22.69 6.38
N TYR A 9 9.49 21.37 6.23
CA TYR A 9 8.56 20.41 6.81
C TYR A 9 9.24 19.53 7.86
N ALA A 10 8.67 19.47 9.06
CA ALA A 10 9.15 18.58 10.12
C ALA A 10 9.01 17.10 9.72
N ILE A 11 7.92 16.74 9.04
CA ILE A 11 7.71 15.42 8.46
C ILE A 11 7.33 15.60 6.98
N GLN A 12 8.33 15.52 6.14
CA GLN A 12 8.21 15.79 4.70
C GLN A 12 7.12 14.96 4.02
N LYS A 13 6.96 13.71 4.45
CA LYS A 13 6.01 12.77 3.80
C LYS A 13 4.54 13.05 4.05
N TYR A 14 4.20 13.96 4.93
CA TYR A 14 2.83 14.48 5.06
C TYR A 14 2.55 15.66 4.12
N HIS A 15 3.54 16.07 3.36
CA HIS A 15 3.45 17.18 2.42
C HIS A 15 3.85 16.72 1.02
N PHE A 16 3.43 17.47 0.02
CA PHE A 16 3.80 17.20 -1.37
C PHE A 16 5.27 17.57 -1.60
N ASN A 17 6.14 16.74 -1.04
CA ASN A 17 7.58 16.91 -1.05
C ASN A 17 8.18 16.68 -2.44
N GLN A 18 9.47 16.97 -2.60
CA GLN A 18 10.15 16.91 -3.89
C GLN A 18 10.03 15.52 -4.55
N LYS A 19 10.29 14.42 -3.80
CA LYS A 19 10.17 13.06 -4.36
C LYS A 19 8.74 12.71 -4.77
N ALA A 20 7.76 13.10 -3.97
CA ALA A 20 6.35 12.90 -4.32
C ALA A 20 5.98 13.68 -5.59
N ALA A 21 6.45 14.91 -5.71
CA ALA A 21 6.20 15.76 -6.88
C ALA A 21 6.85 15.20 -8.16
N TYR A 22 8.07 14.67 -8.08
CA TYR A 22 8.71 14.03 -9.23
C TYR A 22 8.04 12.71 -9.61
N THR A 23 7.56 11.93 -8.64
CA THR A 23 6.78 10.72 -8.94
C THR A 23 5.47 11.07 -9.63
N PHE A 24 4.77 12.10 -9.15
CA PHE A 24 3.57 12.60 -9.79
C PHE A 24 3.85 13.12 -11.21
N ALA A 25 4.95 13.85 -11.40
CA ALA A 25 5.37 14.32 -12.72
C ALA A 25 5.69 13.15 -13.66
N SER A 26 6.35 12.11 -13.16
CA SER A 26 6.58 10.88 -13.94
C SER A 26 5.28 10.25 -14.42
N ARG A 27 4.27 10.11 -13.53
CA ARG A 27 2.92 9.67 -13.90
C ARG A 27 2.27 10.58 -14.94
N PHE A 28 2.34 11.89 -14.74
CA PHE A 28 1.77 12.87 -15.66
C PHE A 28 2.37 12.74 -17.06
N TYR A 29 3.69 12.72 -17.16
CA TYR A 29 4.37 12.60 -18.44
C TYR A 29 4.15 11.25 -19.11
N LEU A 30 4.03 10.16 -18.34
CA LEU A 30 3.67 8.85 -18.83
C LEU A 30 2.31 8.88 -19.55
N PHE A 31 1.28 9.41 -18.89
CA PHE A 31 -0.05 9.54 -19.49
C PHE A 31 -0.10 10.53 -20.67
N TYR A 32 0.81 11.49 -20.69
CA TYR A 32 0.90 12.47 -21.77
C TYR A 32 1.70 11.96 -22.97
N GLY A 33 2.35 10.81 -22.85
CA GLY A 33 3.16 10.20 -23.92
C GLY A 33 4.56 10.80 -24.05
N GLU A 34 5.03 11.54 -23.06
CA GLU A 34 6.38 12.13 -22.99
C GLU A 34 7.32 11.17 -22.22
N TRP A 35 7.62 10.04 -22.82
CA TRP A 35 8.30 8.90 -22.19
C TRP A 35 9.65 9.28 -21.57
N GLU A 36 10.48 10.04 -22.30
CA GLU A 36 11.79 10.49 -21.82
C GLU A 36 11.67 11.31 -20.55
N LYS A 37 10.72 12.25 -20.50
CA LYS A 37 10.49 13.06 -19.30
C LYS A 37 9.94 12.24 -18.14
N ALA A 38 9.12 11.23 -18.43
CA ALA A 38 8.65 10.30 -17.41
C ALA A 38 9.82 9.54 -16.77
N ILE A 39 10.75 9.05 -17.59
CA ILE A 39 11.97 8.36 -17.14
C ILE A 39 12.87 9.31 -16.33
N GLU A 40 13.12 10.52 -16.81
CA GLU A 40 13.93 11.52 -16.11
C GLU A 40 13.37 11.82 -14.72
N CYS A 41 12.05 12.07 -14.62
CA CYS A 41 11.39 12.33 -13.35
C CYS A 41 11.48 11.13 -12.40
N ALA A 42 11.26 9.92 -12.90
CA ALA A 42 11.39 8.70 -12.11
C ALA A 42 12.83 8.48 -11.61
N ASN A 43 13.84 8.77 -12.43
CA ASN A 43 15.25 8.66 -12.05
C ASN A 43 15.64 9.62 -10.92
N VAL A 44 15.08 10.82 -10.88
CA VAL A 44 15.28 11.75 -9.75
C VAL A 44 14.79 11.13 -8.43
N VAL A 45 13.68 10.40 -8.46
CA VAL A 45 13.13 9.74 -7.28
C VAL A 45 13.94 8.54 -6.85
N LEU A 46 14.26 7.69 -7.82
CA LEU A 46 14.85 6.35 -7.59
C LEU A 46 16.35 6.42 -7.31
N GLY A 47 17.04 7.42 -7.85
CA GLY A 47 18.49 7.57 -7.69
C GLY A 47 19.28 6.42 -8.29
N SER A 48 20.49 6.20 -7.76
CA SER A 48 21.40 5.14 -8.22
C SER A 48 21.13 3.77 -7.62
N ALA A 49 20.38 3.68 -6.52
CA ALA A 49 20.04 2.43 -5.82
C ALA A 49 18.52 2.30 -5.61
N PRO A 50 17.75 2.05 -6.67
CA PRO A 50 16.29 1.97 -6.58
C PRO A 50 15.80 0.92 -5.59
N ALA A 51 16.50 -0.20 -5.46
CA ALA A 51 16.14 -1.29 -4.56
C ALA A 51 16.00 -0.85 -3.10
N ASP A 52 16.81 0.13 -2.66
CA ASP A 52 16.79 0.63 -1.29
C ASP A 52 15.52 1.42 -0.93
N LEU A 53 14.78 1.85 -1.95
CA LEU A 53 13.54 2.60 -1.80
C LEU A 53 12.29 1.74 -1.96
N LEU A 54 12.42 0.54 -2.50
CA LEU A 54 11.27 -0.35 -2.69
C LEU A 54 10.73 -0.84 -1.35
N ARG A 55 9.50 -1.28 -1.37
CA ARG A 55 8.86 -1.81 -0.18
C ARG A 55 9.51 -3.13 0.23
N ASP A 56 9.96 -3.17 1.46
CA ASP A 56 10.46 -4.39 2.08
C ASP A 56 9.27 -5.27 2.51
N TYR A 57 8.89 -6.13 1.61
CA TYR A 57 7.79 -7.06 1.84
C TYR A 57 8.19 -8.21 2.79
N ASP A 58 9.44 -8.57 2.84
CA ASP A 58 9.92 -9.58 3.79
C ASP A 58 9.84 -9.07 5.23
N ALA A 59 10.20 -7.82 5.46
CA ALA A 59 10.00 -7.20 6.77
C ALA A 59 8.50 -7.11 7.16
N LEU A 60 7.63 -6.81 6.21
CA LEU A 60 6.18 -6.78 6.47
C LEU A 60 5.61 -8.16 6.82
N LYS A 61 6.12 -9.20 6.22
CA LYS A 61 5.71 -10.59 6.47
C LYS A 61 6.06 -11.07 7.88
N GLU A 62 7.13 -10.55 8.45
CA GLU A 62 7.57 -10.89 9.82
C GLU A 62 6.77 -10.16 10.91
N LEU A 63 5.94 -9.20 10.53
CA LEU A 63 5.08 -8.52 11.48
C LEU A 63 4.06 -9.47 12.10
N PRO A 64 3.59 -9.19 13.33
CA PRO A 64 2.47 -9.90 13.93
C PRO A 64 1.29 -9.95 12.95
N LYS A 65 0.58 -11.08 12.92
CA LYS A 65 -0.62 -11.28 12.10
C LYS A 65 -1.81 -10.48 12.67
N ASP A 66 -1.60 -9.20 12.80
CA ASP A 66 -2.57 -8.22 13.26
C ASP A 66 -2.74 -7.19 12.17
N GLU A 67 -3.96 -7.05 11.65
CA GLU A 67 -4.24 -6.15 10.55
C GLU A 67 -3.94 -4.70 10.87
N LYS A 68 -4.14 -4.29 12.13
CA LYS A 68 -3.87 -2.92 12.58
C LYS A 68 -2.37 -2.65 12.55
N VAL A 69 -1.58 -3.58 13.07
CA VAL A 69 -0.11 -3.46 13.06
C VAL A 69 0.40 -3.36 11.64
N VAL A 70 -0.06 -4.24 10.76
CA VAL A 70 0.42 -4.28 9.38
C VAL A 70 -0.03 -3.08 8.58
N THR A 71 -1.30 -2.66 8.69
CA THR A 71 -1.79 -1.49 7.95
C THR A 71 -1.12 -0.20 8.40
N VAL A 72 -0.85 -0.06 9.70
CA VAL A 72 -0.11 1.09 10.23
C VAL A 72 1.32 1.10 9.69
N GLN A 73 2.02 -0.03 9.73
CA GLN A 73 3.38 -0.13 9.18
C GLN A 73 3.42 0.07 7.67
N TYR A 74 2.46 -0.49 6.94
CA TYR A 74 2.36 -0.28 5.49
C TYR A 74 2.27 1.20 5.12
N ASN A 75 1.50 1.98 5.87
CA ASN A 75 1.26 3.39 5.62
C ASN A 75 2.17 4.33 6.43
N SER A 76 3.16 3.80 7.14
CA SER A 76 4.04 4.60 7.98
C SER A 76 4.93 5.54 7.15
N THR A 77 5.16 6.75 7.66
CA THR A 77 6.16 7.68 7.13
C THR A 77 7.59 7.16 7.29
N ASN A 78 7.82 6.20 8.20
CA ASN A 78 9.12 5.55 8.37
C ASN A 78 9.43 4.55 7.25
N ASN A 79 8.43 4.09 6.53
CA ASN A 79 8.64 3.23 5.38
C ASN A 79 9.27 4.03 4.24
N LYS A 80 10.46 3.64 3.79
CA LYS A 80 11.23 4.33 2.75
C LYS A 80 10.45 4.43 1.43
N ASN A 81 9.66 3.42 1.14
CA ASN A 81 8.84 3.36 -0.07
C ASN A 81 7.76 4.46 -0.14
N ASN A 82 7.20 4.84 1.02
CA ASN A 82 6.15 5.84 1.06
C ASN A 82 6.74 7.24 0.87
N LEU A 83 6.35 7.90 -0.19
CA LEU A 83 6.82 9.25 -0.54
C LEU A 83 5.81 10.33 -0.13
N LEU A 84 4.52 10.01 -0.21
CA LEU A 84 3.46 10.87 0.31
C LEU A 84 2.45 10.02 1.08
N VAL A 85 2.17 10.41 2.31
CA VAL A 85 1.16 9.79 3.17
C VAL A 85 0.07 10.82 3.45
N HIS A 86 -1.12 10.54 2.96
CA HIS A 86 -2.30 11.33 3.28
C HIS A 86 -2.87 10.90 4.64
N THR A 87 -3.18 11.88 5.48
CA THR A 87 -3.89 11.65 6.74
C THR A 87 -5.13 12.51 6.80
N GLY A 88 -6.20 11.98 7.36
CA GLY A 88 -7.43 12.74 7.48
C GLY A 88 -8.50 12.02 8.28
N TYR A 89 -9.57 12.75 8.57
CA TYR A 89 -10.77 12.15 9.14
C TYR A 89 -11.51 11.40 8.03
N SER A 90 -11.67 10.11 8.21
CA SER A 90 -12.34 9.28 7.23
C SER A 90 -12.81 7.95 7.84
N ALA A 91 -14.02 7.57 7.50
CA ALA A 91 -14.57 6.25 7.82
C ALA A 91 -14.17 5.17 6.79
N LEU A 92 -13.26 5.46 5.87
CA LEU A 92 -12.87 4.55 4.78
C LEU A 92 -12.41 3.18 5.32
N GLY A 93 -11.65 3.16 6.41
CA GLY A 93 -11.20 1.92 7.04
C GLY A 93 -12.34 1.03 7.55
N ILE A 94 -13.51 1.63 7.89
CA ILE A 94 -14.70 0.87 8.25
C ILE A 94 -15.31 0.19 7.03
N TYR A 95 -15.36 0.90 5.90
CA TYR A 95 -16.12 0.44 4.74
C TYR A 95 -15.33 -0.50 3.83
N ILE A 96 -14.02 -0.33 3.76
CA ILE A 96 -13.15 -1.11 2.87
C ILE A 96 -12.00 -1.82 3.58
N GLY A 97 -11.84 -1.59 4.88
CA GLY A 97 -10.90 -2.32 5.70
C GLY A 97 -11.39 -3.72 6.05
N PRO A 98 -10.49 -4.61 6.43
CA PRO A 98 -10.82 -6.00 6.75
C PRO A 98 -11.64 -6.17 8.03
N TYR A 99 -11.72 -5.16 8.87
CA TYR A 99 -12.43 -5.18 10.14
C TYR A 99 -13.91 -5.52 10.03
N TYR A 100 -14.53 -5.05 8.99
CA TYR A 100 -15.95 -5.29 8.76
C TYR A 100 -16.13 -6.41 7.76
N THR A 101 -15.90 -7.59 8.27
CA THR A 101 -16.09 -8.85 7.56
C THR A 101 -17.50 -8.99 7.00
N GLY A 102 -18.15 -8.46 6.46
CA GLY A 102 -19.49 -8.65 5.94
C GLY A 102 -19.76 -7.79 4.77
N LYS A 103 -18.71 -7.20 4.22
CA LYS A 103 -19.10 -6.10 3.97
C LYS A 103 -18.72 -5.46 2.70
N ARG A 104 -19.45 -4.70 2.41
CA ARG A 104 -19.91 -4.02 1.21
C ARG A 104 -18.86 -3.76 0.12
N HIS A 105 -17.55 -3.69 0.46
CA HIS A 105 -16.50 -3.22 -0.48
C HIS A 105 -15.14 -3.91 -0.32
N THR A 106 -15.05 -4.94 0.52
CA THR A 106 -13.83 -5.74 0.59
C THR A 106 -13.83 -6.78 -0.52
N HIS A 107 -12.71 -6.97 -1.15
CA HIS A 107 -12.49 -8.12 -2.01
C HIS A 107 -12.69 -9.39 -1.19
N GLY A 108 -13.79 -10.07 -1.42
CA GLY A 108 -14.01 -11.38 -0.82
C GLY A 108 -12.99 -12.37 -1.36
N HIS A 109 -12.82 -13.47 -0.61
CA HIS A 109 -11.92 -14.55 -0.97
C HIS A 109 -12.13 -15.05 -2.41
N ALA A 110 -13.36 -15.25 -2.83
CA ALA A 110 -13.66 -15.73 -4.17
C ALA A 110 -13.18 -14.78 -5.26
N LEU A 111 -13.28 -13.47 -5.03
CA LEU A 111 -12.83 -12.46 -5.97
C LEU A 111 -11.30 -12.40 -6.02
N MET A 112 -10.63 -12.42 -4.87
CA MET A 112 -9.18 -12.46 -4.81
C MET A 112 -8.60 -13.73 -5.43
N VAL A 113 -9.20 -14.89 -5.18
CA VAL A 113 -8.79 -16.15 -5.80
C VAL A 113 -9.01 -16.08 -7.31
N SER A 114 -10.15 -15.57 -7.75
CA SER A 114 -10.44 -15.43 -9.18
C SER A 114 -9.49 -14.49 -9.88
N GLU A 115 -9.24 -13.31 -9.32
CA GLU A 115 -8.43 -12.28 -9.98
C GLU A 115 -6.93 -12.55 -9.86
N VAL A 116 -6.48 -12.98 -8.70
CA VAL A 116 -5.04 -13.10 -8.41
C VAL A 116 -4.52 -14.49 -8.73
N LEU A 117 -5.21 -15.54 -8.29
CA LEU A 117 -4.73 -16.91 -8.46
C LEU A 117 -5.03 -17.50 -9.85
N ASN A 118 -6.09 -17.03 -10.52
CA ASN A 118 -6.49 -17.57 -11.81
C ASN A 118 -5.94 -16.78 -13.00
N LEU A 119 -5.70 -15.50 -12.87
CA LEU A 119 -5.32 -14.61 -13.98
C LEU A 119 -3.85 -14.26 -14.02
N ALA A 120 -3.15 -14.39 -12.90
CA ALA A 120 -1.73 -14.08 -12.85
C ALA A 120 -0.89 -15.17 -13.55
N PRO A 121 0.32 -14.85 -14.06
CA PRO A 121 1.25 -15.83 -14.64
C PRO A 121 1.60 -16.96 -13.68
N TRP A 122 1.45 -16.73 -12.42
CA TRP A 122 1.59 -17.66 -11.30
C TRP A 122 0.31 -18.43 -10.96
N GLY A 123 -0.74 -18.26 -11.75
CA GLY A 123 -2.05 -18.89 -11.57
C GLY A 123 -2.09 -20.42 -11.77
N GLN A 124 -0.97 -21.06 -12.07
CA GLN A 124 -0.81 -22.50 -11.90
C GLN A 124 -1.00 -22.96 -10.45
N ALA A 125 -1.11 -22.02 -9.56
CA ALA A 125 -1.54 -22.20 -8.19
C ALA A 125 -3.00 -22.69 -8.02
N LYS A 126 -3.69 -23.02 -9.08
CA LYS A 126 -5.02 -23.65 -9.01
C LYS A 126 -5.08 -24.91 -8.15
N GLU A 127 -3.96 -25.61 -8.07
CA GLU A 127 -3.81 -26.82 -7.25
C GLU A 127 -3.28 -26.53 -5.85
N ILE A 128 -2.85 -25.31 -5.59
CA ILE A 128 -2.28 -24.97 -4.32
C ILE A 128 -3.42 -24.65 -3.37
N SER A 129 -3.78 -25.66 -2.60
CA SER A 129 -4.67 -25.48 -1.44
C SER A 129 -4.18 -24.29 -0.63
N MET A 130 -5.07 -23.37 -0.28
CA MET A 130 -4.73 -22.25 0.59
C MET A 130 -4.20 -22.70 1.96
N LYS A 131 -4.17 -23.98 2.22
CA LYS A 131 -3.51 -24.62 3.35
C LYS A 131 -2.06 -24.99 3.08
N ASN A 132 -1.60 -24.94 1.83
CA ASN A 132 -0.22 -25.26 1.50
C ASN A 132 0.67 -24.04 1.74
N THR A 133 1.62 -24.19 2.65
CA THR A 133 2.59 -23.15 3.02
C THR A 133 3.42 -22.62 1.85
N ASP A 134 3.66 -23.42 0.82
CA ASP A 134 4.51 -23.04 -0.32
C ASP A 134 3.79 -22.13 -1.30
N ALA A 135 2.49 -22.25 -1.48
CA ALA A 135 1.68 -21.30 -2.23
C ALA A 135 1.63 -19.94 -1.56
N TYR A 136 1.58 -19.96 -0.25
CA TYR A 136 1.73 -18.75 0.53
C TYR A 136 3.11 -18.12 0.39
N ASN A 137 4.11 -18.84 -0.10
CA ASN A 137 5.42 -18.27 -0.26
C ASN A 137 5.46 -17.15 -1.29
N PHE A 138 4.64 -17.18 -2.32
CA PHE A 138 4.47 -16.07 -3.24
C PHE A 138 3.67 -14.93 -2.61
N TYR A 139 2.66 -15.29 -1.81
CA TYR A 139 1.84 -14.37 -1.01
C TYR A 139 2.31 -14.34 0.46
N LYS A 140 3.59 -14.48 0.70
CA LYS A 140 4.21 -14.32 2.04
C LYS A 140 3.88 -12.98 2.69
N LEU A 141 3.25 -12.12 1.93
CA LEU A 141 2.73 -10.80 2.29
C LEU A 141 1.37 -10.81 2.98
N GLN A 142 0.89 -11.99 3.34
CA GLN A 142 -0.41 -12.07 3.99
C GLN A 142 -0.25 -12.02 5.49
N PRO A 143 -0.34 -10.84 6.04
CA PRO A 143 -0.30 -10.69 7.47
C PRO A 143 -1.57 -11.18 8.15
N TYR A 144 -2.64 -11.36 7.38
CA TYR A 144 -3.94 -11.64 7.95
C TYR A 144 -4.64 -12.80 7.25
N LYS A 145 -4.91 -13.85 8.04
CA LYS A 145 -5.75 -14.96 7.64
C LYS A 145 -7.05 -14.89 8.44
N TYR A 146 -8.15 -14.77 7.74
CA TYR A 146 -9.48 -14.78 8.34
C TYR A 146 -10.24 -16.04 7.90
N THR A 147 -10.81 -16.75 8.84
CA THR A 147 -11.65 -17.93 8.56
C THR A 147 -13.10 -17.60 8.89
N ALA A 148 -13.96 -17.59 7.89
CA ALA A 148 -15.39 -17.47 8.06
C ALA A 148 -16.12 -18.51 7.22
N ALA A 149 -17.12 -19.16 7.77
CA ALA A 149 -17.93 -20.16 7.08
C ALA A 149 -17.10 -21.26 6.37
N ASN A 150 -16.06 -21.74 7.02
CA ASN A 150 -15.11 -22.74 6.51
C ASN A 150 -14.28 -22.30 5.29
N LEU A 151 -14.29 -21.02 4.97
CA LEU A 151 -13.44 -20.44 3.92
C LEU A 151 -12.29 -19.66 4.55
N ASP A 152 -11.10 -19.96 4.11
CA ASP A 152 -9.91 -19.17 4.46
C ASP A 152 -9.84 -17.97 3.54
N PHE A 153 -9.88 -16.77 4.12
CA PHE A 153 -9.66 -15.54 3.40
C PHE A 153 -8.23 -15.11 3.60
N VAL A 154 -7.65 -14.70 2.50
CA VAL A 154 -6.33 -14.12 2.51
C VAL A 154 -6.46 -12.67 2.08
N MET A 155 -6.04 -11.76 2.93
CA MET A 155 -6.13 -10.33 2.68
C MET A 155 -4.80 -9.66 3.02
N PHE A 156 -4.41 -8.71 2.19
CA PHE A 156 -3.39 -7.75 2.55
C PHE A 156 -4.07 -6.42 2.88
N PRO A 157 -4.26 -6.11 4.16
CA PRO A 157 -4.93 -4.88 4.55
C PRO A 157 -4.04 -3.68 4.24
N ARG A 158 -4.50 -2.80 3.35
CA ARG A 158 -3.79 -1.57 2.99
C ARG A 158 -4.35 -0.33 3.68
N ILE A 159 -5.60 -0.39 4.10
CA ILE A 159 -6.30 0.76 4.66
C ILE A 159 -6.52 0.51 6.13
N PRO A 160 -5.87 1.30 7.00
CA PRO A 160 -6.02 1.13 8.43
C PRO A 160 -7.38 1.62 8.90
N TYR A 161 -7.95 0.89 9.83
CA TYR A 161 -9.03 1.37 10.67
C TYR A 161 -8.40 2.02 11.91
N LEU A 162 -8.42 3.34 11.95
CA LEU A 162 -7.89 4.12 13.06
C LEU A 162 -9.01 4.92 13.72
N PHE A 163 -8.99 4.98 15.03
CA PHE A 163 -9.93 5.77 15.81
C PHE A 163 -9.17 6.64 16.82
N GLU A 164 -9.41 7.93 16.77
CA GLU A 164 -8.86 8.90 17.71
C GLU A 164 -9.92 9.26 18.73
N TYR A 165 -9.66 8.91 19.96
CA TYR A 165 -10.54 9.25 21.05
C TYR A 165 -10.41 10.74 21.41
N THR A 166 -11.50 11.48 21.36
CA THR A 166 -11.61 12.83 21.96
C THR A 166 -11.99 12.76 23.43
N ASP A 167 -12.76 11.74 23.80
CA ASP A 167 -13.06 11.39 25.15
C ASP A 167 -12.94 9.86 25.31
N PRO A 168 -11.86 9.36 25.92
CA PRO A 168 -11.67 7.93 26.14
C PRO A 168 -12.68 7.30 27.10
N VAL A 169 -13.23 8.08 28.05
CA VAL A 169 -14.20 7.59 29.04
C VAL A 169 -15.56 7.40 28.36
N ALA A 170 -16.01 8.40 27.63
CA ALA A 170 -17.24 8.33 26.86
C ALA A 170 -17.12 7.50 25.58
N GLN A 171 -15.89 7.06 25.23
CA GLN A 171 -15.56 6.35 23.99
C GLN A 171 -15.99 7.08 22.71
N THR A 172 -15.99 8.41 22.76
CA THR A 172 -16.31 9.25 21.61
C THR A 172 -15.04 9.73 20.91
N GLY A 173 -15.12 9.94 19.60
CA GLY A 173 -13.98 10.36 18.81
C GLY A 173 -14.25 10.33 17.30
N TYR A 174 -13.17 10.32 16.54
CA TYR A 174 -13.23 10.41 15.09
C TYR A 174 -12.48 9.25 14.44
N HIS A 175 -13.06 8.74 13.36
CA HIS A 175 -12.36 7.80 12.49
C HIS A 175 -11.30 8.54 11.68
N ARG A 176 -10.11 7.95 11.65
CA ARG A 176 -8.98 8.45 10.87
C ARG A 176 -8.51 7.43 9.86
N THR A 177 -7.86 7.90 8.83
CA THR A 177 -7.12 7.06 7.90
C THR A 177 -5.75 7.65 7.61
N ASN A 178 -4.78 6.75 7.37
CA ASN A 178 -3.48 7.07 6.81
C ASN A 178 -3.32 6.26 5.54
N LEU A 179 -2.99 6.90 4.43
CA LEU A 179 -2.84 6.26 3.14
C LEU A 179 -1.53 6.67 2.48
N ALA A 180 -0.71 5.70 2.13
CA ALA A 180 0.41 5.92 1.24
C ALA A 180 -0.14 6.12 -0.19
N VAL A 181 -0.19 7.38 -0.62
CA VAL A 181 -0.82 7.77 -1.90
C VAL A 181 0.17 7.90 -3.04
N ILE A 182 1.44 8.14 -2.74
CA ILE A 182 2.55 8.14 -3.71
C ILE A 182 3.69 7.31 -3.12
N THR A 183 4.20 6.38 -3.92
CA THR A 183 5.23 5.43 -3.49
C THR A 183 6.39 5.36 -4.50
N ALA A 184 7.55 4.90 -4.04
CA ALA A 184 8.69 4.67 -4.91
C ALA A 184 8.45 3.51 -5.89
N ASP A 185 7.63 2.51 -5.52
CA ASP A 185 7.22 1.45 -6.44
C ASP A 185 6.53 2.03 -7.67
N GLU A 186 5.69 3.05 -7.49
CA GLU A 186 5.04 3.73 -8.61
C GLU A 186 6.04 4.38 -9.55
N ALA A 187 7.05 5.09 -9.00
CA ALA A 187 8.08 5.68 -9.83
C ALA A 187 8.85 4.63 -10.65
N LEU A 188 9.11 3.45 -10.05
CA LEU A 188 9.75 2.35 -10.75
C LEU A 188 8.87 1.79 -11.88
N LEU A 189 7.59 1.60 -11.62
CA LEU A 189 6.63 1.10 -12.61
C LEU A 189 6.45 2.10 -13.76
N ASN A 190 6.31 3.40 -13.45
CA ASN A 190 6.24 4.45 -14.46
C ASN A 190 7.48 4.44 -15.37
N ARG A 191 8.67 4.28 -14.78
CA ARG A 191 9.91 4.17 -15.55
C ARG A 191 9.94 2.93 -16.42
N ALA A 192 9.48 1.80 -15.88
CA ALA A 192 9.46 0.54 -16.63
C ALA A 192 8.48 0.58 -17.81
N GLU A 193 7.34 1.24 -17.65
CA GLU A 193 6.35 1.40 -18.71
C GLU A 193 6.82 2.38 -19.79
N ALA A 194 7.58 3.41 -19.41
CA ALA A 194 8.11 4.41 -20.34
C ALA A 194 9.33 3.94 -21.15
N ASN A 195 10.02 2.85 -20.77
CA ASN A 195 11.15 2.25 -21.49
C ASN A 195 10.68 1.29 -22.59
#